data_cad1f19b179c78742da7bab46e204e82
#
_entry.id   cad1f19b179c78742da7bab46e204e82
#
_cell.length_a   1.000
_cell.length_b   1.000
_cell.length_c   1.000
_cell.angle_alpha   90.00
_cell.angle_beta   90.00
_cell.angle_gamma   90.00
#
_symmetry.space_group_name_H-M   'P 1'
#
loop_
_entity.id
_entity.type
_entity.pdbx_description
1 polymer ?
#
loop_
_entity_poly.entity_id
_entity_poly.type
_entity_poly.pdbx_seq_one_letter_code
_entity_poly.pdbx_strand_id
1 'polypeptide(L)'
;MNARPHISHEEHHRALVRRLSSEVTPSHPLWPVSVRLTLWIVMEVSILAWVMSHTTNNFVAKMAHPAYAIQIVFFTTAAIIYAELALKSAIPGRTLSAKEATMATVLVLVGTIILITAQPMATSDPLSDFARNGWRCAIETVKFGTLPWLALWLLIRRGASMSGWVSGLLVGAGALLFSFAVMRIVCPIDDPLHLLIWHLLPALTVIGLSALAGVKGLRFRPQIR
;
A
#
# COMPACT_ATOMS: atom_id res chain seq x y z
N MET A 1 -57.83 36.03 2.83
CA MET A 1 -57.37 34.63 3.11
C MET A 1 -56.51 34.18 1.95
N ASN A 2 -55.16 34.20 2.15
CA ASN A 2 -54.20 33.72 1.12
C ASN A 2 -53.98 32.20 1.34
N ALA A 3 -54.59 31.40 0.48
CA ALA A 3 -54.33 29.98 0.44
C ALA A 3 -52.88 29.79 -0.06
N ARG A 4 -51.99 29.28 0.79
CA ARG A 4 -50.66 28.85 0.33
C ARG A 4 -50.82 27.68 -0.66
N PRO A 5 -50.20 27.74 -1.82
CA PRO A 5 -50.29 26.62 -2.78
C PRO A 5 -49.74 25.36 -2.14
N HIS A 6 -50.54 24.30 -2.13
CA HIS A 6 -50.17 22.97 -1.62
C HIS A 6 -49.26 22.34 -2.66
N ILE A 7 -47.93 22.62 -2.55
CA ILE A 7 -46.89 21.97 -3.38
C ILE A 7 -46.94 20.48 -3.05
N SER A 8 -47.18 19.64 -4.04
CA SER A 8 -47.21 18.18 -3.84
C SER A 8 -45.82 17.71 -3.37
N HIS A 9 -45.80 16.66 -2.56
CA HIS A 9 -44.56 16.09 -2.03
C HIS A 9 -43.59 15.70 -3.17
N GLU A 10 -44.13 15.34 -4.33
CA GLU A 10 -43.39 14.96 -5.53
C GLU A 10 -42.77 16.16 -6.26
N GLU A 11 -43.46 17.30 -6.29
CA GLU A 11 -42.92 18.53 -6.87
C GLU A 11 -41.79 19.11 -6.02
N HIS A 12 -41.93 19.03 -4.69
CA HIS A 12 -40.87 19.41 -3.76
C HIS A 12 -39.62 18.53 -3.93
N HIS A 13 -39.82 17.22 -4.04
CA HIS A 13 -38.72 16.28 -4.29
C HIS A 13 -38.01 16.55 -5.62
N ARG A 14 -38.76 16.76 -6.71
CA ARG A 14 -38.20 17.10 -8.03
C ARG A 14 -37.45 18.43 -8.04
N ALA A 15 -37.96 19.43 -7.32
CA ALA A 15 -37.29 20.70 -7.17
C ALA A 15 -35.97 20.58 -6.40
N LEU A 16 -35.96 19.78 -5.33
CA LEU A 16 -34.76 19.49 -4.53
C LEU A 16 -33.69 18.74 -5.38
N VAL A 17 -34.12 17.70 -6.10
CA VAL A 17 -33.21 16.94 -6.98
C VAL A 17 -32.64 17.85 -8.07
N ARG A 18 -33.44 18.71 -8.70
CA ARG A 18 -32.97 19.68 -9.71
C ARG A 18 -31.98 20.67 -9.13
N ARG A 19 -32.21 21.20 -7.93
CA ARG A 19 -31.32 22.10 -7.25
C ARG A 19 -29.99 21.44 -6.90
N LEU A 20 -30.03 20.23 -6.30
CA LEU A 20 -28.82 19.48 -5.98
C LEU A 20 -28.02 19.08 -7.22
N SER A 21 -28.69 18.71 -8.32
CA SER A 21 -28.00 18.36 -9.56
C SER A 21 -27.39 19.58 -10.28
N SER A 22 -27.97 20.78 -10.15
CA SER A 22 -27.38 22.00 -10.71
C SER A 22 -26.16 22.52 -9.96
N GLU A 23 -26.01 22.13 -8.67
CA GLU A 23 -24.87 22.48 -7.85
C GLU A 23 -23.70 21.48 -8.00
N VAL A 24 -23.92 20.33 -8.69
CA VAL A 24 -22.87 19.35 -8.93
C VAL A 24 -21.93 19.84 -10.02
N THR A 25 -20.72 20.21 -9.64
CA THR A 25 -19.67 20.46 -10.63
C THR A 25 -19.16 19.15 -11.23
N PRO A 26 -18.99 19.08 -12.57
CA PRO A 26 -18.45 17.90 -13.22
C PRO A 26 -17.10 17.54 -12.64
N SER A 27 -16.97 16.36 -12.05
CA SER A 27 -15.70 15.85 -11.58
C SER A 27 -15.03 15.06 -12.71
N HIS A 28 -13.72 15.22 -12.88
CA HIS A 28 -12.97 14.37 -13.80
C HIS A 28 -13.07 12.91 -13.36
N PRO A 29 -13.44 11.98 -14.26
CA PRO A 29 -13.53 10.57 -13.91
C PRO A 29 -12.15 10.04 -13.50
N LEU A 30 -12.14 9.20 -12.47
CA LEU A 30 -10.93 8.48 -12.07
C LEU A 30 -10.54 7.48 -13.17
N TRP A 31 -9.26 7.40 -13.46
CA TRP A 31 -8.75 6.34 -14.32
C TRP A 31 -9.11 4.96 -13.76
N PRO A 32 -9.38 3.97 -14.62
CA PRO A 32 -9.65 2.60 -14.19
C PRO A 32 -8.58 2.09 -13.22
N VAL A 33 -8.98 1.25 -12.26
CA VAL A 33 -8.06 0.67 -11.28
C VAL A 33 -6.90 -0.07 -11.97
N SER A 34 -7.21 -0.81 -13.05
CA SER A 34 -6.21 -1.52 -13.85
C SER A 34 -5.12 -0.59 -14.38
N VAL A 35 -5.48 0.54 -14.98
CA VAL A 35 -4.53 1.51 -15.51
C VAL A 35 -3.63 2.08 -14.41
N ARG A 36 -4.23 2.47 -13.28
CA ARG A 36 -3.46 3.01 -12.14
C ARG A 36 -2.53 1.96 -11.53
N LEU A 37 -3.00 0.72 -11.42
CA LEU A 37 -2.19 -0.39 -10.93
C LEU A 37 -1.04 -0.71 -11.90
N THR A 38 -1.30 -0.75 -13.19
CA THR A 38 -0.26 -0.97 -14.21
C THR A 38 0.83 0.10 -14.13
N LEU A 39 0.46 1.38 -14.02
CA LEU A 39 1.43 2.46 -13.86
C LEU A 39 2.30 2.29 -12.62
N TRP A 40 1.69 1.89 -11.50
CA TRP A 40 2.42 1.60 -10.28
C TRP A 40 3.35 0.41 -10.44
N ILE A 41 2.88 -0.71 -11.02
CA ILE A 41 3.71 -1.90 -11.29
C ILE A 41 4.89 -1.58 -12.23
N VAL A 42 4.68 -0.81 -13.28
CA VAL A 42 5.76 -0.40 -14.19
C VAL A 42 6.84 0.37 -13.45
N MET A 43 6.44 1.26 -12.54
CA MET A 43 7.39 1.98 -11.69
C MET A 43 8.17 1.02 -10.77
N GLU A 44 7.50 0.05 -10.14
CA GLU A 44 8.13 -0.93 -9.26
C GLU A 44 9.13 -1.81 -10.02
N VAL A 45 8.75 -2.29 -11.21
CA VAL A 45 9.65 -3.04 -12.09
C VAL A 45 10.86 -2.21 -12.49
N SER A 46 10.68 -0.91 -12.75
CA SER A 46 11.78 0.01 -13.06
C SER A 46 12.75 0.19 -11.88
N ILE A 47 12.22 0.33 -10.67
CA ILE A 47 13.03 0.40 -9.44
C ILE A 47 13.80 -0.90 -9.27
N LEU A 48 13.13 -2.05 -9.41
CA LEU A 48 13.75 -3.36 -9.27
C LEU A 48 14.87 -3.57 -10.29
N ALA A 49 14.63 -3.24 -11.56
CA ALA A 49 15.63 -3.33 -12.62
C ALA A 49 16.84 -2.43 -12.32
N TRP A 50 16.61 -1.21 -11.85
CA TRP A 50 17.67 -0.29 -11.43
C TRP A 50 18.48 -0.86 -10.25
N VAL A 51 17.82 -1.36 -9.22
CA VAL A 51 18.48 -2.00 -8.08
C VAL A 51 19.34 -3.18 -8.53
N MET A 52 18.79 -4.07 -9.36
CA MET A 52 19.52 -5.25 -9.86
C MET A 52 20.74 -4.86 -10.69
N SER A 53 20.69 -3.76 -11.46
CA SER A 53 21.83 -3.30 -12.26
C SER A 53 22.96 -2.70 -11.42
N HIS A 54 22.68 -2.27 -10.17
CA HIS A 54 23.67 -1.65 -9.28
C HIS A 54 24.08 -2.56 -8.12
N THR A 55 23.46 -3.71 -7.96
CA THR A 55 23.74 -4.65 -6.86
C THR A 55 24.76 -5.68 -7.34
N THR A 56 25.90 -5.73 -6.66
CA THR A 56 26.98 -6.71 -6.94
C THR A 56 26.75 -8.07 -6.28
N ASN A 57 25.64 -8.25 -5.58
CA ASN A 57 25.35 -9.47 -4.86
C ASN A 57 25.01 -10.61 -5.83
N ASN A 58 25.38 -11.84 -5.45
CA ASN A 58 25.06 -13.07 -6.18
C ASN A 58 23.53 -13.37 -6.16
N PHE A 59 22.75 -12.46 -6.74
CA PHE A 59 21.27 -12.57 -6.78
C PHE A 59 20.84 -13.91 -7.41
N VAL A 60 21.47 -14.31 -8.50
CA VAL A 60 21.17 -15.58 -9.20
C VAL A 60 21.41 -16.77 -8.27
N ALA A 61 22.53 -16.78 -7.53
CA ALA A 61 22.83 -17.83 -6.57
C ALA A 61 21.84 -17.86 -5.40
N LYS A 62 21.44 -16.68 -4.89
CA LYS A 62 20.41 -16.58 -3.85
C LYS A 62 19.05 -17.09 -4.35
N MET A 63 18.64 -16.75 -5.57
CA MET A 63 17.38 -17.22 -6.17
C MET A 63 17.34 -18.74 -6.42
N ALA A 64 18.48 -19.41 -6.44
CA ALA A 64 18.54 -20.87 -6.48
C ALA A 64 18.05 -21.51 -5.17
N HIS A 65 17.99 -20.76 -4.06
CA HIS A 65 17.41 -21.24 -2.81
C HIS A 65 15.88 -21.05 -2.81
N PRO A 66 15.08 -22.12 -2.75
CA PRO A 66 13.63 -22.03 -2.85
C PRO A 66 13.00 -21.10 -1.81
N ALA A 67 13.50 -21.13 -0.57
CA ALA A 67 13.00 -20.28 0.51
C ALA A 67 13.15 -18.77 0.18
N TYR A 68 14.27 -18.39 -0.44
CA TYR A 68 14.52 -17.02 -0.85
C TYR A 68 13.60 -16.58 -2.00
N ALA A 69 13.47 -17.43 -3.02
CA ALA A 69 12.57 -17.18 -4.15
C ALA A 69 11.11 -17.03 -3.68
N ILE A 70 10.67 -17.94 -2.76
CA ILE A 70 9.33 -17.88 -2.16
C ILE A 70 9.10 -16.54 -1.46
N GLN A 71 10.05 -16.05 -0.67
CA GLN A 71 9.93 -14.76 0.02
C GLN A 71 9.75 -13.60 -0.95
N ILE A 72 10.61 -13.49 -1.99
CA ILE A 72 10.53 -12.41 -2.97
C ILE A 72 9.19 -12.45 -3.72
N VAL A 73 8.80 -13.61 -4.24
CA VAL A 73 7.53 -13.78 -4.95
C VAL A 73 6.36 -13.45 -4.05
N PHE A 74 6.38 -13.94 -2.80
CA PHE A 74 5.31 -13.70 -1.85
C PHE A 74 5.15 -12.19 -1.53
N PHE A 75 6.23 -11.52 -1.12
CA PHE A 75 6.17 -10.11 -0.73
C PHE A 75 5.84 -9.19 -1.91
N THR A 76 6.35 -9.50 -3.11
CA THR A 76 5.99 -8.75 -4.33
C THR A 76 4.51 -8.94 -4.68
N THR A 77 4.00 -10.16 -4.61
CA THR A 77 2.57 -10.45 -4.88
C THR A 77 1.68 -9.78 -3.84
N ALA A 78 2.04 -9.87 -2.57
CA ALA A 78 1.31 -9.19 -1.50
C ALA A 78 1.30 -7.66 -1.69
N ALA A 79 2.43 -7.06 -2.08
CA ALA A 79 2.50 -5.63 -2.39
C ALA A 79 1.51 -5.23 -3.49
N ILE A 80 1.43 -6.01 -4.57
CA ILE A 80 0.48 -5.77 -5.68
C ILE A 80 -0.97 -5.88 -5.19
N ILE A 81 -1.30 -6.88 -4.37
CA ILE A 81 -2.64 -7.05 -3.81
C ILE A 81 -3.01 -5.85 -2.92
N TYR A 82 -2.12 -5.42 -2.04
CA TYR A 82 -2.37 -4.26 -1.19
C TYR A 82 -2.48 -2.96 -1.99
N ALA A 83 -1.69 -2.77 -3.04
CA ALA A 83 -1.80 -1.64 -3.95
C ALA A 83 -3.15 -1.64 -4.68
N GLU A 84 -3.62 -2.79 -5.16
CA GLU A 84 -4.94 -2.93 -5.77
C GLU A 84 -6.06 -2.58 -4.78
N LEU A 85 -6.01 -3.10 -3.55
CA LEU A 85 -6.97 -2.78 -2.49
C LEU A 85 -6.96 -1.28 -2.16
N ALA A 86 -5.77 -0.65 -2.10
CA ALA A 86 -5.65 0.78 -1.90
C ALA A 86 -6.32 1.58 -3.03
N LEU A 87 -6.08 1.21 -4.28
CA LEU A 87 -6.70 1.86 -5.45
C LEU A 87 -8.22 1.66 -5.49
N LYS A 88 -8.71 0.49 -5.09
CA LYS A 88 -10.15 0.19 -4.97
C LYS A 88 -10.79 1.00 -3.86
N SER A 89 -10.10 1.23 -2.74
CA SER A 89 -10.62 2.02 -1.62
C SER A 89 -10.85 3.50 -1.95
N ALA A 90 -10.27 3.98 -3.05
CA ALA A 90 -10.47 5.34 -3.56
C ALA A 90 -11.77 5.52 -4.39
N ILE A 91 -12.50 4.43 -4.68
CA ILE A 91 -13.76 4.50 -5.42
C ILE A 91 -14.87 4.97 -4.47
N PRO A 92 -15.63 6.02 -4.83
CA PRO A 92 -16.72 6.53 -3.98
C PRO A 92 -17.75 5.42 -3.66
N GLY A 93 -18.15 5.35 -2.40
CA GLY A 93 -19.13 4.36 -1.94
C GLY A 93 -18.61 2.93 -1.76
N ARG A 94 -17.34 2.67 -2.10
CA ARG A 94 -16.73 1.35 -1.89
C ARG A 94 -16.07 1.25 -0.52
N THR A 95 -16.45 0.23 0.24
CA THR A 95 -15.76 -0.23 1.44
C THR A 95 -15.07 -1.56 1.16
N LEU A 96 -14.06 -1.90 1.95
CA LEU A 96 -13.46 -3.24 1.91
C LEU A 96 -14.52 -4.29 2.24
N SER A 97 -14.65 -5.29 1.39
CA SER A 97 -15.46 -6.46 1.69
C SER A 97 -14.81 -7.32 2.78
N ALA A 98 -15.60 -8.15 3.48
CA ALA A 98 -15.07 -9.08 4.47
C ALA A 98 -14.00 -10.01 3.86
N LYS A 99 -14.20 -10.46 2.61
CA LYS A 99 -13.20 -11.29 1.89
C LYS A 99 -11.87 -10.56 1.69
N GLU A 100 -11.92 -9.29 1.27
CA GLU A 100 -10.70 -8.47 1.06
C GLU A 100 -9.96 -8.22 2.38
N ALA A 101 -10.70 -7.95 3.46
CA ALA A 101 -10.12 -7.79 4.79
C ALA A 101 -9.48 -9.09 5.31
N THR A 102 -10.16 -10.22 5.16
CA THR A 102 -9.61 -11.55 5.51
C THR A 102 -8.37 -11.85 4.70
N MET A 103 -8.41 -11.66 3.39
CA MET A 103 -7.25 -11.87 2.51
C MET A 103 -6.05 -11.03 2.96
N ALA A 104 -6.24 -9.74 3.24
CA ALA A 104 -5.19 -8.87 3.74
C ALA A 104 -4.60 -9.40 5.06
N THR A 105 -5.45 -9.81 6.01
CA THR A 105 -4.99 -10.38 7.29
C THR A 105 -4.21 -11.67 7.09
N VAL A 106 -4.71 -12.59 6.25
CA VAL A 106 -4.03 -13.86 5.94
C VAL A 106 -2.66 -13.62 5.31
N LEU A 107 -2.55 -12.65 4.39
CA LEU A 107 -1.26 -12.29 3.79
C LEU A 107 -0.25 -11.81 4.83
N VAL A 108 -0.66 -11.02 5.82
CA VAL A 108 0.24 -10.60 6.92
C VAL A 108 0.70 -11.80 7.74
N LEU A 109 -0.23 -12.66 8.14
CA LEU A 109 0.10 -13.85 8.96
C LEU A 109 1.02 -14.81 8.21
N VAL A 110 0.70 -15.15 6.97
CA VAL A 110 1.52 -16.02 6.13
C VAL A 110 2.89 -15.40 5.88
N GLY A 111 2.96 -14.11 5.58
CA GLY A 111 4.22 -13.41 5.39
C GLY A 111 5.11 -13.44 6.63
N THR A 112 4.52 -13.26 7.81
CA THR A 112 5.24 -13.36 9.08
C THR A 112 5.77 -14.76 9.32
N ILE A 113 4.96 -15.80 9.05
CA ILE A 113 5.38 -17.21 9.17
C ILE A 113 6.55 -17.49 8.20
N ILE A 114 6.42 -17.09 6.93
CA ILE A 114 7.48 -17.27 5.91
C ILE A 114 8.76 -16.55 6.35
N LEU A 115 8.65 -15.35 6.91
CA LEU A 115 9.80 -14.58 7.37
C LEU A 115 10.54 -15.28 8.52
N ILE A 116 9.82 -15.91 9.45
CA ILE A 116 10.41 -16.57 10.61
C ILE A 116 10.98 -17.95 10.24
N THR A 117 10.30 -18.70 9.38
CA THR A 117 10.62 -20.13 9.14
C THR A 117 11.51 -20.37 7.92
N ALA A 118 11.37 -19.56 6.87
CA ALA A 118 12.05 -19.79 5.60
C ALA A 118 13.34 -18.96 5.49
N GLN A 119 14.32 -19.20 6.39
CA GLN A 119 15.63 -18.55 6.32
C GLN A 119 16.63 -19.43 5.55
N PRO A 120 17.14 -18.96 4.40
CA PRO A 120 17.99 -19.78 3.54
C PRO A 120 19.42 -19.98 4.09
N MET A 121 19.91 -19.05 4.90
CA MET A 121 21.26 -19.09 5.45
C MET A 121 21.28 -18.58 6.89
N ALA A 122 21.37 -19.50 7.84
CA ALA A 122 21.67 -19.14 9.21
C ALA A 122 23.17 -18.77 9.31
N THR A 123 23.47 -17.62 9.88
CA THR A 123 24.85 -17.20 10.11
C THR A 123 25.40 -17.79 11.40
N SER A 124 26.73 -17.94 11.46
CA SER A 124 27.42 -18.51 12.62
C SER A 124 27.49 -17.54 13.82
N ASP A 125 27.21 -16.24 13.63
CA ASP A 125 27.24 -15.21 14.66
C ASP A 125 26.05 -14.26 14.57
N PRO A 126 24.87 -14.65 15.12
CA PRO A 126 23.64 -13.87 15.04
C PRO A 126 23.75 -12.47 15.68
N LEU A 127 24.57 -12.33 16.74
CA LEU A 127 24.66 -11.06 17.48
C LEU A 127 25.44 -10.00 16.71
N SER A 128 26.54 -10.39 16.06
CA SER A 128 27.30 -9.48 15.20
C SER A 128 26.52 -9.07 13.97
N ASP A 129 25.79 -10.00 13.36
CA ASP A 129 24.95 -9.74 12.19
C ASP A 129 23.72 -8.90 12.55
N PHE A 130 23.13 -9.09 13.73
CA PHE A 130 22.05 -8.24 14.22
C PHE A 130 22.46 -6.77 14.28
N ALA A 131 23.59 -6.47 14.88
CA ALA A 131 24.09 -5.08 15.06
C ALA A 131 24.67 -4.50 13.76
N ARG A 132 25.17 -5.38 12.87
CA ARG A 132 25.89 -4.98 11.67
C ARG A 132 25.00 -4.20 10.69
N ASN A 133 25.35 -2.93 10.47
CA ASN A 133 24.66 -2.07 9.52
C ASN A 133 23.12 -1.96 9.68
N GLY A 134 22.54 -2.40 10.80
CA GLY A 134 21.10 -2.47 10.99
C GLY A 134 20.37 -1.15 10.71
N TRP A 135 20.87 -0.04 11.25
CA TRP A 135 20.27 1.29 11.01
C TRP A 135 20.29 1.70 9.52
N ARG A 136 21.33 1.29 8.76
CA ARG A 136 21.39 1.52 7.31
C ARG A 136 20.31 0.74 6.60
N CYS A 137 20.11 -0.53 6.96
CA CYS A 137 19.03 -1.36 6.41
C CYS A 137 17.66 -0.74 6.69
N ALA A 138 17.44 -0.22 7.91
CA ALA A 138 16.20 0.48 8.24
C ALA A 138 15.95 1.70 7.35
N ILE A 139 16.98 2.54 7.15
CA ILE A 139 16.88 3.71 6.27
C ILE A 139 16.63 3.29 4.82
N GLU A 140 17.36 2.31 4.30
CA GLU A 140 17.15 1.83 2.93
C GLU A 140 15.76 1.23 2.73
N THR A 141 15.22 0.51 3.72
CA THR A 141 13.82 0.03 3.70
C THR A 141 12.85 1.19 3.53
N VAL A 142 12.99 2.26 4.28
CA VAL A 142 12.13 3.43 4.16
C VAL A 142 12.34 4.14 2.82
N LYS A 143 13.57 4.31 2.37
CA LYS A 143 13.90 4.96 1.09
C LYS A 143 13.27 4.23 -0.10
N PHE A 144 13.45 2.92 -0.21
CA PHE A 144 12.86 2.12 -1.28
C PHE A 144 11.32 2.11 -1.23
N GLY A 145 10.74 2.26 -0.05
CA GLY A 145 9.28 2.37 0.11
C GLY A 145 8.71 3.77 -0.19
N THR A 146 9.53 4.82 -0.13
CA THR A 146 9.04 6.21 -0.22
C THR A 146 8.43 6.54 -1.58
N LEU A 147 9.09 6.19 -2.69
CA LEU A 147 8.58 6.46 -4.04
C LEU A 147 7.32 5.64 -4.36
N PRO A 148 7.29 4.32 -4.11
CA PRO A 148 6.07 3.52 -4.19
C PRO A 148 4.91 4.08 -3.39
N TRP A 149 5.17 4.48 -2.15
CA TRP A 149 4.19 5.07 -1.26
C TRP A 149 3.63 6.38 -1.84
N LEU A 150 4.51 7.29 -2.27
CA LEU A 150 4.11 8.57 -2.85
C LEU A 150 3.27 8.38 -4.12
N ALA A 151 3.67 7.45 -4.99
CA ALA A 151 2.93 7.14 -6.21
C ALA A 151 1.52 6.64 -5.90
N LEU A 152 1.37 5.63 -5.02
CA LEU A 152 0.05 5.14 -4.60
C LEU A 152 -0.77 6.25 -3.94
N TRP A 153 -0.16 7.04 -3.05
CA TRP A 153 -0.82 8.15 -2.39
C TRP A 153 -1.42 9.15 -3.39
N LEU A 154 -0.64 9.56 -4.40
CA LEU A 154 -1.09 10.48 -5.44
C LEU A 154 -2.20 9.88 -6.31
N LEU A 155 -2.10 8.56 -6.63
CA LEU A 155 -3.10 7.86 -7.42
C LEU A 155 -4.45 7.73 -6.71
N ILE A 156 -4.47 7.58 -5.37
CA ILE A 156 -5.70 7.46 -4.59
C ILE A 156 -6.23 8.81 -4.10
N ARG A 157 -5.39 9.82 -3.92
CA ARG A 157 -5.78 11.15 -3.42
C ARG A 157 -6.84 11.83 -4.30
N ARG A 158 -6.88 11.52 -5.60
CA ARG A 158 -7.87 12.03 -6.55
C ARG A 158 -9.24 11.37 -6.40
N GLY A 159 -9.34 10.31 -5.63
CA GLY A 159 -10.58 9.60 -5.36
C GLY A 159 -11.30 10.12 -4.11
N ALA A 160 -12.37 9.43 -3.74
CA ALA A 160 -13.18 9.75 -2.57
C ALA A 160 -13.24 8.57 -1.62
N SER A 161 -12.18 8.36 -0.86
CA SER A 161 -12.12 7.26 0.11
C SER A 161 -13.13 7.46 1.25
N MET A 162 -13.94 6.44 1.53
CA MET A 162 -14.87 6.43 2.66
C MET A 162 -14.16 6.30 4.00
N SER A 163 -13.00 5.64 4.03
CA SER A 163 -12.20 5.43 5.24
C SER A 163 -10.73 5.77 4.98
N GLY A 164 -10.35 7.01 5.26
CA GLY A 164 -9.01 7.51 4.99
C GLY A 164 -7.91 6.72 5.71
N TRP A 165 -8.14 6.26 6.96
CA TRP A 165 -7.14 5.49 7.70
C TRP A 165 -6.88 4.10 7.07
N VAL A 166 -7.96 3.43 6.60
CA VAL A 166 -7.83 2.14 5.90
C VAL A 166 -7.05 2.33 4.59
N SER A 167 -7.40 3.36 3.81
CA SER A 167 -6.71 3.65 2.56
C SER A 167 -5.23 3.98 2.79
N GLY A 168 -4.93 4.78 3.83
CA GLY A 168 -3.55 5.08 4.22
C GLY A 168 -2.78 3.83 4.64
N LEU A 169 -3.40 2.93 5.41
CA LEU A 169 -2.82 1.66 5.81
C LEU A 169 -2.49 0.78 4.60
N LEU A 170 -3.43 0.64 3.65
CA LEU A 170 -3.24 -0.15 2.44
C LEU A 170 -2.13 0.42 1.55
N VAL A 171 -2.04 1.75 1.43
CA VAL A 171 -0.95 2.43 0.71
C VAL A 171 0.39 2.13 1.34
N GLY A 172 0.48 2.29 2.67
CA GLY A 172 1.69 1.98 3.42
C GLY A 172 2.09 0.52 3.25
N ALA A 173 1.15 -0.41 3.43
CA ALA A 173 1.40 -1.84 3.30
C ALA A 173 1.88 -2.22 1.88
N GLY A 174 1.21 -1.75 0.82
CA GLY A 174 1.63 -2.02 -0.55
C GLY A 174 3.07 -1.55 -0.84
N ALA A 175 3.37 -0.32 -0.48
CA ALA A 175 4.69 0.27 -0.71
C ALA A 175 5.80 -0.41 0.12
N LEU A 176 5.54 -0.67 1.40
CA LEU A 176 6.58 -1.21 2.29
C LEU A 176 6.79 -2.72 2.11
N LEU A 177 5.77 -3.48 1.68
CA LEU A 177 5.95 -4.88 1.29
C LEU A 177 6.82 -5.00 0.03
N PHE A 178 6.64 -4.10 -0.95
CA PHE A 178 7.55 -4.03 -2.09
C PHE A 178 8.97 -3.68 -1.65
N SER A 179 9.12 -2.63 -0.83
CA SER A 179 10.42 -2.26 -0.28
C SER A 179 11.09 -3.43 0.46
N PHE A 180 10.31 -4.22 1.20
CA PHE A 180 10.81 -5.42 1.86
C PHE A 180 11.35 -6.44 0.84
N ALA A 181 10.61 -6.69 -0.26
CA ALA A 181 11.08 -7.56 -1.34
C ALA A 181 12.40 -7.06 -1.97
N VAL A 182 12.53 -5.74 -2.20
CA VAL A 182 13.78 -5.13 -2.68
C VAL A 182 14.91 -5.32 -1.68
N MET A 183 14.65 -5.11 -0.39
CA MET A 183 15.66 -5.27 0.66
C MET A 183 16.12 -6.72 0.80
N ARG A 184 15.27 -7.71 0.51
CA ARG A 184 15.72 -9.11 0.44
C ARG A 184 16.77 -9.34 -0.67
N ILE A 185 16.74 -8.53 -1.72
CA ILE A 185 17.75 -8.60 -2.80
C ILE A 185 19.04 -7.88 -2.38
N VAL A 186 18.92 -6.71 -1.77
CA VAL A 186 20.04 -5.82 -1.46
C VAL A 186 20.78 -6.21 -0.18
N CYS A 187 20.04 -6.62 0.87
CA CYS A 187 20.64 -6.94 2.16
C CYS A 187 21.36 -8.30 2.10
N PRO A 188 22.65 -8.38 2.49
CA PRO A 188 23.38 -9.63 2.53
C PRO A 188 23.09 -10.47 3.77
N ILE A 189 22.37 -9.91 4.76
CA ILE A 189 22.13 -10.55 6.06
C ILE A 189 20.77 -11.24 6.04
N ASP A 190 20.78 -12.55 6.29
CA ASP A 190 19.59 -13.38 6.29
C ASP A 190 19.16 -13.84 7.70
N ASP A 191 19.73 -13.21 8.75
CA ASP A 191 19.35 -13.47 10.13
C ASP A 191 17.92 -13.02 10.42
N PRO A 192 17.04 -13.87 11.01
CA PRO A 192 15.64 -13.55 11.29
C PRO A 192 15.48 -12.33 12.20
N LEU A 193 16.30 -12.19 13.22
CA LEU A 193 16.24 -11.09 14.17
C LEU A 193 16.62 -9.76 13.49
N HIS A 194 17.63 -9.78 12.62
CA HIS A 194 17.99 -8.62 11.79
C HIS A 194 16.82 -8.19 10.89
N LEU A 195 16.18 -9.13 10.21
CA LEU A 195 15.06 -8.84 9.33
C LEU A 195 13.84 -8.30 10.08
N LEU A 196 13.53 -8.85 11.25
CA LEU A 196 12.40 -8.39 12.07
C LEU A 196 12.63 -6.97 12.60
N ILE A 197 13.82 -6.67 13.13
CA ILE A 197 14.08 -5.40 13.79
C ILE A 197 14.42 -4.29 12.78
N TRP A 198 15.25 -4.58 11.78
CA TRP A 198 15.78 -3.54 10.91
C TRP A 198 15.02 -3.38 9.58
N HIS A 199 14.14 -4.32 9.23
CA HIS A 199 13.31 -4.21 8.03
C HIS A 199 11.82 -4.15 8.37
N LEU A 200 11.31 -5.11 9.17
CA LEU A 200 9.88 -5.17 9.44
C LEU A 200 9.42 -4.06 10.38
N LEU A 201 10.12 -3.79 11.47
CA LEU A 201 9.70 -2.77 12.44
C LEU A 201 9.67 -1.35 11.84
N PRO A 202 10.68 -0.87 11.08
CA PRO A 202 10.58 0.39 10.34
C PRO A 202 9.43 0.41 9.35
N ALA A 203 9.21 -0.69 8.61
CA ALA A 203 8.08 -0.81 7.69
C ALA A 203 6.73 -0.66 8.41
N LEU A 204 6.52 -1.37 9.52
CA LEU A 204 5.29 -1.26 10.33
C LEU A 204 5.09 0.15 10.87
N THR A 205 6.15 0.82 11.29
CA THR A 205 6.10 2.22 11.75
C THR A 205 5.60 3.14 10.63
N VAL A 206 6.17 3.03 9.43
CA VAL A 206 5.75 3.85 8.28
C VAL A 206 4.33 3.50 7.83
N ILE A 207 3.91 2.23 7.88
CA ILE A 207 2.53 1.82 7.61
C ILE A 207 1.57 2.49 8.59
N GLY A 208 1.89 2.48 9.88
CA GLY A 208 1.10 3.16 10.92
C GLY A 208 1.01 4.67 10.68
N LEU A 209 2.14 5.32 10.37
CA LEU A 209 2.16 6.75 10.02
C LEU A 209 1.35 7.05 8.75
N SER A 210 1.41 6.18 7.74
CA SER A 210 0.59 6.28 6.53
C SER A 210 -0.90 6.17 6.83
N ALA A 211 -1.30 5.27 7.73
CA ALA A 211 -2.69 5.16 8.18
C ALA A 211 -3.17 6.46 8.87
N LEU A 212 -2.35 7.01 9.77
CA LEU A 212 -2.65 8.28 10.45
C LEU A 212 -2.74 9.46 9.47
N ALA A 213 -1.79 9.55 8.54
CA ALA A 213 -1.82 10.57 7.48
C ALA A 213 -3.08 10.45 6.61
N GLY A 214 -3.53 9.22 6.34
CA GLY A 214 -4.74 8.92 5.57
C GLY A 214 -6.01 9.49 6.18
N VAL A 215 -6.11 9.55 7.52
CA VAL A 215 -7.28 10.14 8.22
C VAL A 215 -7.56 11.57 7.75
N LYS A 216 -6.53 12.36 7.54
CA LYS A 216 -6.65 13.77 7.13
C LYS A 216 -6.52 13.96 5.62
N GLY A 217 -5.65 13.22 4.96
CA GLY A 217 -5.25 13.44 3.56
C GLY A 217 -6.09 12.71 2.52
N LEU A 218 -6.74 11.59 2.89
CA LEU A 218 -7.45 10.71 1.95
C LEU A 218 -8.96 10.64 2.19
N ARG A 219 -9.45 11.19 3.31
CA ARG A 219 -10.87 11.20 3.63
C ARG A 219 -11.64 12.12 2.66
N PHE A 220 -12.76 11.62 2.14
CA PHE A 220 -13.67 12.43 1.36
C PHE A 220 -14.14 13.66 2.16
N ARG A 221 -13.93 14.85 1.61
CA ARG A 221 -14.47 16.10 2.14
C ARG A 221 -15.46 16.63 1.12
N PRO A 222 -16.79 16.64 1.42
CA PRO A 222 -17.74 17.32 0.57
C PRO A 222 -17.36 18.80 0.50
N GLN A 223 -17.15 19.32 -0.71
CA GLN A 223 -16.98 20.75 -0.91
C GLN A 223 -18.37 21.39 -0.81
N ILE A 224 -18.76 21.79 0.39
CA ILE A 224 -19.91 22.67 0.59
C ILE A 224 -19.39 24.08 0.31
N ARG A 225 -19.76 24.62 -0.83
CA ARG A 225 -19.68 26.05 -1.14
C ARG A 225 -21.01 26.73 -0.88
#